data_2bf0b2270067b9d5672d287ab34e68d6
#
_entry.id   2bf0b2270067b9d5672d287ab34e68d6
#
_cell.length_a   1.000
_cell.length_b   1.000
_cell.length_c   1.000
_cell.angle_alpha   90.00
_cell.angle_beta   90.00
_cell.angle_gamma   90.00
#
_symmetry.space_group_name_H-M   'P 1'
#
loop_
_entity.id
_entity.type
_entity.pdbx_description
1 polymer ?
#
loop_
_entity_poly.entity_id
_entity_poly.type
_entity_poly.pdbx_seq_one_letter_code
_entity_poly.pdbx_strand_id
1 'polypeptide(L)'
;MSSYVENLYHYPIKGLTAQPLQKVALTKGQGFPLDRAFGFARPESGFDPNDPKPLPKTKFVMLAREEGLALLDTHFDEVTETLSIRRDRNKASFDLASSSGREAASSFLADLLGFPPDLQPTLYSAEPHKFTDVSVVSPEMMNSVSLINLNSVTHFSQVIGQSVDPARFRGNIHFSGFPPFSELDLVGQHIALGEIEMKVVLRTKRCPATQVNLQSGKRDLDIPKLLQKHLGHSNMGIYAEV
;
A
#
# COMPACT_ATOMS: atom_id res chain seq x y z
N MET A 1 -8.96 -2.88 -27.94
CA MET A 1 -7.80 -2.09 -27.44
C MET A 1 -6.91 -3.04 -26.67
N SER A 2 -5.61 -2.99 -26.88
CA SER A 2 -4.69 -3.82 -26.10
C SER A 2 -4.47 -3.17 -24.73
N SER A 3 -4.52 -3.96 -23.67
CA SER A 3 -4.19 -3.53 -22.32
C SER A 3 -2.78 -3.96 -21.96
N TYR A 4 -2.08 -3.13 -21.19
CA TYR A 4 -0.67 -3.35 -20.85
C TYR A 4 -0.46 -3.17 -19.34
N VAL A 5 0.36 -4.03 -18.75
CA VAL A 5 0.95 -3.79 -17.43
C VAL A 5 2.10 -2.82 -17.61
N GLU A 6 2.01 -1.66 -17.00
CA GLU A 6 3.01 -0.60 -17.12
C GLU A 6 4.02 -0.65 -15.98
N ASN A 7 3.55 -0.89 -14.75
CA ASN A 7 4.41 -0.95 -13.58
C ASN A 7 3.90 -1.98 -12.57
N LEU A 8 4.84 -2.58 -11.86
CA LEU A 8 4.61 -3.49 -10.75
C LEU A 8 5.26 -2.94 -9.48
N TYR A 9 4.52 -2.99 -8.38
CA TYR A 9 5.02 -2.54 -7.07
C TYR A 9 4.60 -3.50 -5.97
N HIS A 10 5.48 -3.71 -5.01
CA HIS A 10 5.09 -4.23 -3.72
C HIS A 10 5.45 -3.23 -2.61
N TYR A 11 4.86 -3.42 -1.45
CA TYR A 11 5.02 -2.56 -0.29
C TYR A 11 5.35 -3.45 0.91
N PRO A 12 6.59 -3.90 1.09
CA PRO A 12 6.92 -4.88 2.12
C PRO A 12 6.46 -4.45 3.52
N ILE A 13 6.61 -3.16 3.81
CA ILE A 13 6.21 -2.61 5.10
C ILE A 13 4.96 -1.73 4.92
N LYS A 14 3.92 -1.98 5.73
CA LYS A 14 2.71 -1.14 5.75
C LYS A 14 3.05 0.34 5.97
N GLY A 15 2.54 1.20 5.11
CA GLY A 15 2.72 2.67 5.22
C GLY A 15 3.99 3.20 4.59
N LEU A 16 5.02 2.37 4.32
CA LEU A 16 6.31 2.81 3.78
C LEU A 16 6.35 2.83 2.24
N THR A 17 7.53 3.12 1.69
CA THR A 17 7.79 3.33 0.26
C THR A 17 7.45 2.09 -0.58
N ALA A 18 6.97 2.33 -1.79
CA ALA A 18 6.81 1.31 -2.83
C ALA A 18 8.17 0.83 -3.33
N GLN A 19 8.31 -0.47 -3.58
CA GLN A 19 9.43 -1.03 -4.30
C GLN A 19 8.98 -1.49 -5.69
N PRO A 20 9.61 -0.99 -6.77
CA PRO A 20 9.30 -1.43 -8.12
C PRO A 20 9.81 -2.84 -8.36
N LEU A 21 9.05 -3.61 -9.15
CA LEU A 21 9.42 -4.96 -9.57
C LEU A 21 9.44 -5.04 -11.09
N GLN A 22 10.38 -5.79 -11.65
CA GLN A 22 10.43 -6.08 -13.09
C GLN A 22 9.48 -7.21 -13.47
N LYS A 23 9.27 -8.15 -12.55
CA LYS A 23 8.38 -9.30 -12.72
C LYS A 23 7.87 -9.77 -11.35
N VAL A 24 6.76 -10.47 -11.36
CA VAL A 24 6.19 -11.13 -10.19
C VAL A 24 5.55 -12.45 -10.60
N ALA A 25 5.75 -13.49 -9.80
CA ALA A 25 4.99 -14.72 -9.89
C ALA A 25 3.82 -14.65 -8.91
N LEU A 26 2.60 -14.77 -9.40
CA LEU A 26 1.41 -14.79 -8.56
C LEU A 26 0.93 -16.23 -8.39
N THR A 27 0.60 -16.59 -7.18
CA THR A 27 0.06 -17.91 -6.83
C THR A 27 -1.38 -17.74 -6.35
N LYS A 28 -2.24 -18.63 -6.83
CA LYS A 28 -3.66 -18.61 -6.46
C LYS A 28 -3.83 -18.59 -4.93
N GLY A 29 -4.63 -17.62 -4.46
CA GLY A 29 -4.95 -17.44 -3.04
C GLY A 29 -3.85 -16.82 -2.18
N GLN A 30 -2.64 -16.54 -2.70
CA GLN A 30 -1.54 -15.98 -1.90
C GLN A 30 -1.36 -14.47 -2.06
N GLY A 31 -1.96 -13.89 -3.06
CA GLY A 31 -1.84 -12.48 -3.37
C GLY A 31 -0.42 -12.07 -3.80
N PHE A 32 -0.10 -10.78 -3.66
CA PHE A 32 1.18 -10.24 -4.10
C PHE A 32 2.29 -10.62 -3.10
N PRO A 33 3.41 -11.22 -3.55
CA PRO A 33 4.51 -11.64 -2.65
C PRO A 33 5.05 -10.46 -1.83
N LEU A 34 5.37 -10.71 -0.56
CA LEU A 34 5.92 -9.75 0.40
C LEU A 34 5.11 -8.45 0.60
N ASP A 35 3.96 -8.33 -0.04
CA ASP A 35 3.16 -7.11 0.06
C ASP A 35 2.52 -6.98 1.44
N ARG A 36 2.90 -5.92 2.18
CA ARG A 36 2.51 -5.67 3.58
C ARG A 36 2.80 -6.84 4.52
N ALA A 37 3.94 -7.53 4.29
CA ALA A 37 4.42 -8.60 5.15
C ALA A 37 4.77 -8.11 6.57
N PHE A 38 5.10 -6.82 6.70
CA PHE A 38 5.42 -6.18 7.97
C PHE A 38 4.51 -5.00 8.26
N GLY A 39 4.29 -4.74 9.56
CA GLY A 39 3.51 -3.59 10.02
C GLY A 39 3.98 -3.07 11.37
N PHE A 40 4.06 -1.75 11.50
CA PHE A 40 4.35 -1.08 12.77
C PHE A 40 3.04 -0.94 13.55
N ALA A 41 2.82 -1.83 14.52
CA ALA A 41 1.65 -1.80 15.39
C ALA A 41 1.83 -0.76 16.49
N ARG A 42 0.76 0.00 16.80
CA ARG A 42 0.76 0.94 17.91
C ARG A 42 0.72 0.20 19.27
N PRO A 43 1.21 0.77 20.36
CA PRO A 43 1.23 0.12 21.67
C PRO A 43 -0.13 -0.47 22.08
N GLU A 44 -1.21 0.28 21.83
CA GLU A 44 -2.58 -0.14 22.15
C GLU A 44 -3.30 -0.85 20.99
N SER A 45 -2.56 -1.43 20.05
CA SER A 45 -3.16 -2.10 18.89
C SER A 45 -3.97 -3.33 19.28
N GLY A 46 -3.47 -4.09 20.27
CA GLY A 46 -3.97 -5.42 20.61
C GLY A 46 -3.55 -6.48 19.58
N PHE A 47 -2.55 -6.20 18.74
CA PHE A 47 -2.03 -7.19 17.79
C PHE A 47 -1.18 -8.25 18.51
N ASP A 48 -1.56 -9.50 18.31
CA ASP A 48 -0.80 -10.67 18.80
C ASP A 48 -0.17 -11.40 17.60
N PRO A 49 1.18 -11.46 17.48
CA PRO A 49 1.83 -12.15 16.37
C PRO A 49 1.68 -13.68 16.45
N ASN A 50 1.30 -14.26 17.61
CA ASN A 50 1.07 -15.69 17.78
C ASN A 50 -0.36 -16.11 17.42
N ASP A 51 -1.31 -15.17 17.43
CA ASP A 51 -2.69 -15.36 16.98
C ASP A 51 -3.12 -14.15 16.11
N PRO A 52 -2.48 -13.96 14.92
CA PRO A 52 -2.65 -12.77 14.14
C PRO A 52 -4.07 -12.66 13.57
N LYS A 53 -4.77 -11.59 13.95
CA LYS A 53 -6.11 -11.29 13.45
C LYS A 53 -6.10 -9.98 12.68
N PRO A 54 -6.91 -9.85 11.61
CA PRO A 54 -7.09 -8.58 10.93
C PRO A 54 -7.57 -7.49 11.87
N LEU A 55 -6.84 -6.38 11.92
CA LEU A 55 -7.17 -5.22 12.72
C LEU A 55 -7.39 -3.99 11.85
N PRO A 56 -8.23 -3.02 12.28
CA PRO A 56 -8.39 -1.75 11.60
C PRO A 56 -7.03 -1.06 11.40
N LYS A 57 -6.82 -0.46 10.23
CA LYS A 57 -5.56 0.22 9.90
C LYS A 57 -5.13 1.29 10.90
N THR A 58 -6.06 1.85 11.66
CA THR A 58 -5.78 2.83 12.73
C THR A 58 -4.97 2.26 13.89
N LYS A 59 -4.90 0.93 14.00
CA LYS A 59 -4.07 0.22 14.98
C LYS A 59 -2.59 0.14 14.58
N PHE A 60 -2.26 0.60 13.37
CA PHE A 60 -0.91 0.61 12.83
C PHE A 60 -0.47 2.02 12.46
N VAL A 61 0.83 2.21 12.36
CA VAL A 61 1.42 3.41 11.74
C VAL A 61 1.03 3.41 10.26
N MET A 62 0.47 4.51 9.77
CA MET A 62 -0.08 4.57 8.41
C MET A 62 0.02 5.98 7.82
N LEU A 63 0.25 6.06 6.52
CA LEU A 63 0.39 7.32 5.77
C LEU A 63 -0.82 8.27 5.93
N ALA A 64 -2.02 7.73 6.13
CA ALA A 64 -3.22 8.54 6.34
C ALA A 64 -3.18 9.39 7.63
N ARG A 65 -2.28 9.07 8.56
CA ARG A 65 -2.15 9.73 9.87
C ARG A 65 -0.78 10.35 10.06
N GLU A 66 0.27 9.64 9.65
CA GLU A 66 1.67 10.08 9.73
C GLU A 66 2.18 10.42 8.33
N GLU A 67 1.92 11.64 7.88
CA GLU A 67 2.34 12.11 6.54
C GLU A 67 3.86 12.15 6.36
N GLY A 68 4.62 12.25 7.46
CA GLY A 68 6.08 12.16 7.46
C GLY A 68 6.64 10.83 6.92
N LEU A 69 5.82 9.76 6.88
CA LEU A 69 6.19 8.50 6.23
C LEU A 69 6.49 8.66 4.73
N ALA A 70 5.86 9.63 4.07
CA ALA A 70 6.10 9.92 2.66
C ALA A 70 7.53 10.38 2.36
N LEU A 71 8.22 10.94 3.37
CA LEU A 71 9.60 11.44 3.24
C LEU A 71 10.64 10.37 3.53
N LEU A 72 10.23 9.16 3.89
CA LEU A 72 11.14 8.06 4.13
C LEU A 72 11.41 7.34 2.80
N ASP A 73 12.69 7.24 2.45
CA ASP A 73 13.16 6.35 1.40
C ASP A 73 13.51 5.01 2.05
N THR A 74 12.74 3.98 1.71
CA THR A 74 12.89 2.66 2.35
C THR A 74 13.07 1.57 1.32
N HIS A 75 13.92 0.61 1.64
CA HIS A 75 14.17 -0.58 0.84
C HIS A 75 14.27 -1.81 1.73
N PHE A 76 13.53 -2.85 1.39
CA PHE A 76 13.62 -4.15 2.02
C PHE A 76 14.27 -5.14 1.05
N ASP A 77 15.40 -5.71 1.45
CA ASP A 77 16.08 -6.78 0.73
C ASP A 77 15.54 -8.13 1.25
N GLU A 78 14.84 -8.86 0.38
CA GLU A 78 14.20 -10.14 0.74
C GLU A 78 15.19 -11.28 0.97
N VAL A 79 16.40 -11.19 0.38
CA VAL A 79 17.41 -12.26 0.50
C VAL A 79 18.11 -12.18 1.86
N THR A 80 18.40 -10.96 2.30
CA THR A 80 19.08 -10.69 3.58
C THR A 80 18.12 -10.31 4.69
N GLU A 81 16.82 -10.21 4.39
CA GLU A 81 15.77 -9.71 5.30
C GLU A 81 16.12 -8.36 5.94
N THR A 82 16.83 -7.50 5.19
CA THR A 82 17.34 -6.22 5.68
C THR A 82 16.45 -5.06 5.25
N LEU A 83 15.92 -4.31 6.22
CA LEU A 83 15.21 -3.05 5.98
C LEU A 83 16.20 -1.88 6.09
N SER A 84 16.36 -1.12 5.02
CA SER A 84 17.06 0.16 5.02
C SER A 84 16.05 1.30 5.07
N ILE A 85 16.28 2.27 5.95
CA ILE A 85 15.45 3.49 6.07
C ILE A 85 16.38 4.69 5.95
N ARG A 86 16.00 5.65 5.09
CA ARG A 86 16.71 6.92 4.91
C ARG A 86 15.72 8.08 4.98
N ARG A 87 16.10 9.13 5.69
CA ARG A 87 15.47 10.45 5.65
C ARG A 87 16.54 11.51 5.84
N ASP A 88 16.72 12.39 4.86
CA ASP A 88 17.75 13.41 4.85
C ASP A 88 19.16 12.79 5.06
N ARG A 89 19.84 13.18 6.16
CA ARG A 89 21.14 12.65 6.54
C ARG A 89 21.08 11.39 7.40
N ASN A 90 19.90 11.05 7.93
CA ASN A 90 19.70 9.88 8.76
C ASN A 90 19.52 8.66 7.87
N LYS A 91 20.35 7.65 8.05
CA LYS A 91 20.28 6.37 7.36
C LYS A 91 20.65 5.25 8.32
N ALA A 92 19.84 4.20 8.32
CA ALA A 92 20.12 2.98 9.07
C ALA A 92 19.60 1.76 8.33
N SER A 93 20.17 0.59 8.64
CA SER A 93 19.73 -0.70 8.13
C SER A 93 19.55 -1.67 9.28
N PHE A 94 18.51 -2.52 9.19
CA PHE A 94 18.04 -3.37 10.28
C PHE A 94 17.79 -4.78 9.74
N ASP A 95 18.33 -5.78 10.42
CA ASP A 95 18.03 -7.20 10.20
C ASP A 95 16.64 -7.52 10.76
N LEU A 96 15.64 -7.70 9.90
CA LEU A 96 14.27 -8.00 10.33
C LEU A 96 14.03 -9.47 10.68
N ALA A 97 14.97 -10.37 10.38
CA ALA A 97 14.93 -11.75 10.86
C ALA A 97 15.07 -11.80 12.39
N SER A 98 15.89 -10.90 12.96
CA SER A 98 16.12 -10.83 14.41
C SER A 98 15.10 -9.95 15.13
N SER A 99 14.77 -10.30 16.38
CA SER A 99 13.90 -9.47 17.23
C SER A 99 14.54 -8.13 17.58
N SER A 100 15.86 -8.15 17.86
CA SER A 100 16.63 -6.93 18.15
C SER A 100 16.69 -5.96 16.95
N GLY A 101 16.79 -6.49 15.73
CA GLY A 101 16.75 -5.67 14.53
C GLY A 101 15.35 -5.03 14.30
N ARG A 102 14.27 -5.77 14.55
CA ARG A 102 12.89 -5.21 14.50
C ARG A 102 12.67 -4.15 15.58
N GLU A 103 13.20 -4.35 16.78
CA GLU A 103 13.13 -3.35 17.86
C GLU A 103 13.92 -2.08 17.49
N ALA A 104 15.14 -2.23 16.97
CA ALA A 104 15.95 -1.11 16.51
C ALA A 104 15.27 -0.33 15.37
N ALA A 105 14.63 -1.03 14.41
CA ALA A 105 13.84 -0.39 13.35
C ALA A 105 12.65 0.38 13.92
N SER A 106 11.99 -0.15 14.95
CA SER A 106 10.86 0.49 15.65
C SER A 106 11.30 1.78 16.33
N SER A 107 12.41 1.75 17.07
CA SER A 107 12.97 2.92 17.75
C SER A 107 13.41 3.99 16.73
N PHE A 108 14.10 3.58 15.68
CA PHE A 108 14.56 4.50 14.64
C PHE A 108 13.39 5.19 13.91
N LEU A 109 12.32 4.45 13.58
CA LEU A 109 11.12 5.03 12.98
C LEU A 109 10.44 6.01 13.94
N ALA A 110 10.35 5.65 15.22
CA ALA A 110 9.75 6.50 16.24
C ALA A 110 10.47 7.84 16.36
N ASP A 111 11.81 7.81 16.40
CA ASP A 111 12.65 9.02 16.45
C ASP A 111 12.46 9.89 15.20
N LEU A 112 12.46 9.29 14.00
CA LEU A 112 12.27 10.02 12.73
C LEU A 112 10.90 10.70 12.63
N LEU A 113 9.87 10.13 13.24
CA LEU A 113 8.50 10.65 13.21
C LEU A 113 8.15 11.46 14.45
N GLY A 114 9.04 11.52 15.45
CA GLY A 114 8.83 12.25 16.70
C GLY A 114 7.77 11.62 17.61
N PHE A 115 7.67 10.28 17.62
CA PHE A 115 6.83 9.60 18.60
C PHE A 115 7.44 9.71 20.00
N PRO A 116 6.64 10.03 21.03
CA PRO A 116 7.10 9.94 22.41
C PRO A 116 7.36 8.46 22.79
N PRO A 117 8.23 8.20 23.79
CA PRO A 117 8.65 6.84 24.15
C PRO A 117 7.49 5.88 24.49
N ASP A 118 6.44 6.39 25.13
CA ASP A 118 5.24 5.62 25.48
C ASP A 118 4.34 5.30 24.28
N LEU A 119 4.55 5.95 23.15
CA LEU A 119 3.83 5.72 21.89
C LEU A 119 4.69 5.08 20.80
N GLN A 120 5.89 4.58 21.15
CA GLN A 120 6.75 3.88 20.21
C GLN A 120 6.04 2.65 19.63
N PRO A 121 5.91 2.55 18.27
CA PRO A 121 5.29 1.39 17.65
C PRO A 121 6.23 0.18 17.66
N THR A 122 5.67 -1.02 17.53
CA THR A 122 6.43 -2.26 17.40
C THR A 122 6.30 -2.83 16.00
N LEU A 123 7.41 -3.16 15.36
CA LEU A 123 7.42 -3.81 14.04
C LEU A 123 7.16 -5.31 14.19
N TYR A 124 6.12 -5.77 13.53
CA TYR A 124 5.74 -7.19 13.47
C TYR A 124 5.78 -7.74 12.04
N SER A 125 6.11 -9.02 11.96
CA SER A 125 5.78 -9.91 10.85
C SER A 125 5.04 -11.11 11.45
N ALA A 126 4.04 -11.65 10.75
CA ALA A 126 3.23 -12.76 11.26
C ALA A 126 2.70 -13.62 10.10
N GLU A 127 3.58 -14.12 9.24
CA GLU A 127 3.19 -14.95 8.09
C GLU A 127 2.32 -16.14 8.50
N PRO A 128 1.27 -16.44 7.68
CA PRO A 128 0.92 -15.85 6.39
C PRO A 128 0.10 -14.56 6.46
N HIS A 129 -0.06 -13.95 7.64
CA HIS A 129 -0.83 -12.71 7.85
C HIS A 129 -0.16 -11.53 7.14
N LYS A 130 -0.96 -10.73 6.41
CA LYS A 130 -0.52 -9.49 5.77
C LYS A 130 -1.24 -8.29 6.38
N PHE A 131 -0.52 -7.21 6.57
CA PHE A 131 -1.03 -5.97 7.19
C PHE A 131 -1.78 -5.09 6.18
N THR A 132 -2.60 -5.67 5.30
CA THR A 132 -3.39 -4.94 4.30
C THR A 132 -4.58 -4.22 4.94
N ASP A 133 -5.00 -3.10 4.34
CA ASP A 133 -6.16 -2.33 4.85
C ASP A 133 -7.48 -3.07 4.64
N VAL A 134 -7.52 -3.98 3.68
CA VAL A 134 -8.73 -4.73 3.30
C VAL A 134 -8.88 -6.08 4.00
N SER A 135 -7.88 -6.51 4.77
CA SER A 135 -7.93 -7.75 5.55
C SER A 135 -9.12 -7.82 6.53
N VAL A 136 -9.58 -6.66 7.00
CA VAL A 136 -10.77 -6.55 7.88
C VAL A 136 -12.10 -6.79 7.16
N VAL A 137 -12.13 -6.84 5.83
CA VAL A 137 -13.34 -7.11 5.04
C VAL A 137 -13.62 -8.61 5.04
N SER A 138 -12.62 -9.40 4.71
CA SER A 138 -12.62 -10.86 4.82
C SER A 138 -11.19 -11.40 4.80
N PRO A 139 -10.97 -12.66 5.25
CA PRO A 139 -9.65 -13.30 5.15
C PRO A 139 -9.12 -13.38 3.71
N GLU A 140 -9.98 -13.62 2.73
CA GLU A 140 -9.60 -13.70 1.31
C GLU A 140 -9.10 -12.35 0.81
N MET A 141 -9.76 -11.25 1.20
CA MET A 141 -9.36 -9.89 0.83
C MET A 141 -7.95 -9.51 1.30
N MET A 142 -7.41 -10.16 2.32
CA MET A 142 -6.03 -9.95 2.77
C MET A 142 -5.02 -10.24 1.66
N ASN A 143 -5.34 -11.18 0.76
CA ASN A 143 -4.52 -11.62 -0.35
C ASN A 143 -4.93 -10.99 -1.69
N SER A 144 -5.84 -10.01 -1.69
CA SER A 144 -6.21 -9.33 -2.93
C SER A 144 -5.10 -8.41 -3.45
N VAL A 145 -5.02 -8.32 -4.78
CA VAL A 145 -4.07 -7.48 -5.51
C VAL A 145 -4.75 -6.18 -5.91
N SER A 146 -4.11 -5.04 -5.67
CA SER A 146 -4.63 -3.72 -6.03
C SER A 146 -4.18 -3.30 -7.43
N LEU A 147 -5.13 -3.02 -8.33
CA LEU A 147 -4.89 -2.61 -9.71
C LEU A 147 -5.32 -1.15 -9.91
N ILE A 148 -4.48 -0.37 -10.60
CA ILE A 148 -4.74 1.04 -10.93
C ILE A 148 -4.72 1.22 -12.44
N ASN A 149 -5.83 1.69 -13.00
CA ASN A 149 -5.91 2.11 -14.38
C ASN A 149 -5.32 3.52 -14.54
N LEU A 150 -4.19 3.63 -15.23
CA LEU A 150 -3.50 4.90 -15.46
C LEU A 150 -4.33 5.90 -16.28
N ASN A 151 -5.20 5.41 -17.17
CA ASN A 151 -6.11 6.28 -17.92
C ASN A 151 -7.14 6.92 -16.98
N SER A 152 -7.59 6.25 -15.93
CA SER A 152 -8.46 6.82 -14.89
C SER A 152 -7.75 7.93 -14.12
N VAL A 153 -6.48 7.72 -13.77
CA VAL A 153 -5.65 8.73 -13.08
C VAL A 153 -5.43 9.95 -13.98
N THR A 154 -5.11 9.72 -15.25
CA THR A 154 -4.90 10.78 -16.25
C THR A 154 -6.19 11.60 -16.45
N HIS A 155 -7.32 10.94 -16.63
CA HIS A 155 -8.61 11.61 -16.77
C HIS A 155 -8.96 12.42 -15.52
N PHE A 156 -8.77 11.86 -14.34
CA PHE A 156 -9.00 12.58 -13.08
C PHE A 156 -8.12 13.82 -12.96
N SER A 157 -6.83 13.72 -13.34
CA SER A 157 -5.90 14.85 -13.38
C SER A 157 -6.39 15.97 -14.29
N GLN A 158 -6.90 15.62 -15.48
CA GLN A 158 -7.49 16.57 -16.43
C GLN A 158 -8.73 17.26 -15.87
N VAL A 159 -9.64 16.49 -15.27
CA VAL A 159 -10.90 16.99 -14.69
C VAL A 159 -10.65 18.00 -13.57
N ILE A 160 -9.64 17.77 -12.74
CA ILE A 160 -9.32 18.69 -11.63
C ILE A 160 -8.31 19.79 -12.02
N GLY A 161 -7.74 19.74 -13.25
CA GLY A 161 -6.74 20.70 -13.73
C GLY A 161 -5.39 20.63 -12.98
N GLN A 162 -5.07 19.49 -12.35
CA GLN A 162 -3.83 19.30 -11.58
C GLN A 162 -3.29 17.88 -11.81
N SER A 163 -1.96 17.75 -11.90
CA SER A 163 -1.32 16.43 -12.05
C SER A 163 -1.45 15.63 -10.78
N VAL A 164 -1.89 14.37 -10.91
CA VAL A 164 -1.99 13.39 -9.82
C VAL A 164 -1.01 12.26 -10.07
N ASP A 165 -0.06 12.09 -9.16
CA ASP A 165 0.87 10.97 -9.20
C ASP A 165 0.13 9.65 -8.89
N PRO A 166 0.15 8.64 -9.80
CA PRO A 166 -0.47 7.34 -9.57
C PRO A 166 0.03 6.61 -8.31
N ALA A 167 1.27 6.86 -7.89
CA ALA A 167 1.87 6.26 -6.69
C ALA A 167 1.09 6.60 -5.39
N ARG A 168 0.34 7.70 -5.36
CA ARG A 168 -0.55 8.06 -4.23
C ARG A 168 -1.62 7.00 -3.94
N PHE A 169 -2.00 6.22 -4.96
CA PHE A 169 -3.01 5.17 -4.83
C PHE A 169 -2.44 3.84 -4.33
N ARG A 170 -1.11 3.70 -4.27
CA ARG A 170 -0.42 2.55 -3.68
C ARG A 170 -0.91 1.20 -4.23
N GLY A 171 -1.16 1.13 -5.54
CA GLY A 171 -1.53 -0.09 -6.25
C GLY A 171 -0.34 -1.00 -6.50
N ASN A 172 -0.59 -2.31 -6.57
CA ASN A 172 0.43 -3.29 -6.90
C ASN A 172 0.70 -3.34 -8.40
N ILE A 173 -0.35 -3.23 -9.22
CA ILE A 173 -0.26 -3.28 -10.68
C ILE A 173 -0.83 -1.98 -11.24
N HIS A 174 -0.01 -1.26 -11.98
CA HIS A 174 -0.46 -0.15 -12.80
C HIS A 174 -0.61 -0.63 -14.23
N PHE A 175 -1.76 -0.41 -14.83
CA PHE A 175 -2.08 -0.83 -16.19
C PHE A 175 -2.70 0.29 -17.02
N SER A 176 -2.64 0.15 -18.34
CA SER A 176 -3.25 1.06 -19.32
C SER A 176 -4.08 0.31 -20.36
N GLY A 177 -4.70 1.04 -21.28
CA GLY A 177 -5.47 0.47 -22.40
C GLY A 177 -6.98 0.33 -22.13
N PHE A 178 -7.44 0.49 -20.89
CA PHE A 178 -8.87 0.55 -20.55
C PHE A 178 -9.37 2.00 -20.60
N PRO A 179 -10.63 2.25 -21.00
CA PRO A 179 -11.25 3.56 -20.86
C PRO A 179 -11.21 4.03 -19.39
N PRO A 180 -11.17 5.35 -19.15
CA PRO A 180 -11.16 5.87 -17.79
C PRO A 180 -12.34 5.36 -16.96
N PHE A 181 -12.05 4.83 -15.76
CA PHE A 181 -13.00 4.29 -14.78
C PHE A 181 -13.82 3.06 -15.22
N SER A 182 -13.62 2.54 -16.44
CA SER A 182 -14.33 1.32 -16.88
C SER A 182 -13.92 0.08 -16.06
N GLU A 183 -12.74 0.09 -15.42
CA GLU A 183 -12.33 -0.96 -14.51
C GLU A 183 -13.29 -1.11 -13.31
N LEU A 184 -13.99 -0.06 -12.93
CA LEU A 184 -14.92 -0.10 -11.80
C LEU A 184 -16.16 -0.98 -12.06
N ASP A 185 -16.49 -1.21 -13.33
CA ASP A 185 -17.64 -2.02 -13.74
C ASP A 185 -17.29 -3.51 -13.88
N LEU A 186 -16.03 -3.87 -13.65
CA LEU A 186 -15.56 -5.26 -13.71
C LEU A 186 -15.79 -6.05 -12.41
N VAL A 187 -16.31 -5.44 -11.36
CA VAL A 187 -16.57 -6.15 -10.09
C VAL A 187 -17.48 -7.36 -10.32
N GLY A 188 -17.03 -8.52 -9.85
CA GLY A 188 -17.67 -9.82 -10.06
C GLY A 188 -17.24 -10.54 -11.34
N GLN A 189 -16.50 -9.89 -12.23
CA GLN A 189 -16.01 -10.46 -13.49
C GLN A 189 -14.60 -11.03 -13.34
N HIS A 190 -14.24 -11.94 -14.25
CA HIS A 190 -12.89 -12.44 -14.43
C HIS A 190 -12.16 -11.59 -15.48
N ILE A 191 -10.92 -11.29 -15.19
CA ILE A 191 -9.99 -10.61 -16.10
C ILE A 191 -8.73 -11.45 -16.27
N ALA A 192 -8.04 -11.29 -17.40
CA ALA A 192 -6.75 -11.91 -17.64
C ALA A 192 -5.66 -10.84 -17.72
N LEU A 193 -4.55 -11.05 -17.00
CA LEU A 193 -3.32 -10.27 -17.11
C LEU A 193 -2.20 -11.21 -17.59
N GLY A 194 -1.94 -11.22 -18.90
CA GLY A 194 -1.11 -12.25 -19.51
C GLY A 194 -1.75 -13.62 -19.32
N GLU A 195 -1.03 -14.55 -18.69
CA GLU A 195 -1.51 -15.90 -18.39
C GLU A 195 -2.24 -16.01 -17.03
N ILE A 196 -2.31 -14.93 -16.27
CA ILE A 196 -2.91 -14.93 -14.93
C ILE A 196 -4.38 -14.54 -15.02
N GLU A 197 -5.25 -15.45 -14.61
CA GLU A 197 -6.68 -15.17 -14.39
C GLU A 197 -6.91 -14.58 -13.00
N MET A 198 -7.68 -13.51 -12.93
CA MET A 198 -8.01 -12.84 -11.68
C MET A 198 -9.51 -12.53 -11.64
N LYS A 199 -10.13 -12.69 -10.47
CA LYS A 199 -11.51 -12.26 -10.21
C LYS A 199 -11.50 -10.88 -9.57
N VAL A 200 -12.16 -9.90 -10.20
CA VAL A 200 -12.33 -8.57 -9.61
C VAL A 200 -13.36 -8.63 -8.49
N VAL A 201 -12.97 -8.25 -7.28
CA VAL A 201 -13.80 -8.44 -6.08
C VAL A 201 -14.33 -7.14 -5.48
N LEU A 202 -13.61 -6.02 -5.63
CA LEU A 202 -14.01 -4.77 -4.99
C LEU A 202 -13.46 -3.54 -5.73
N ARG A 203 -14.26 -2.46 -5.77
CA ARG A 203 -13.77 -1.12 -6.12
C ARG A 203 -12.94 -0.55 -4.96
N THR A 204 -11.83 0.11 -5.25
CA THR A 204 -10.97 0.68 -4.21
C THR A 204 -11.44 2.08 -3.82
N LYS A 205 -12.20 2.18 -2.73
CA LYS A 205 -12.55 3.47 -2.12
C LYS A 205 -11.31 4.13 -1.53
N ARG A 206 -11.05 5.39 -1.90
CA ARG A 206 -9.86 6.12 -1.47
C ARG A 206 -10.04 6.77 -0.10
N CYS A 207 -8.94 6.79 0.65
CA CYS A 207 -8.87 7.32 2.00
C CYS A 207 -7.89 8.50 2.08
N PRO A 208 -7.80 9.22 3.21
CA PRO A 208 -6.92 10.37 3.36
C PRO A 208 -5.43 10.14 3.11
N ALA A 209 -4.95 8.89 3.04
CA ALA A 209 -3.57 8.60 2.64
C ALA A 209 -3.23 9.18 1.24
N THR A 210 -4.21 9.20 0.32
CA THR A 210 -4.01 9.73 -1.03
C THR A 210 -3.86 11.26 -1.08
N GLN A 211 -4.17 11.96 0.00
CA GLN A 211 -3.98 13.41 0.11
C GLN A 211 -2.50 13.79 0.24
N VAL A 212 -1.67 12.85 0.69
CA VAL A 212 -0.26 13.12 0.97
C VAL A 212 0.53 13.10 -0.35
N ASN A 213 1.24 14.19 -0.61
CA ASN A 213 2.22 14.27 -1.68
C ASN A 213 3.46 13.48 -1.27
N LEU A 214 3.83 12.49 -2.05
CA LEU A 214 4.91 11.56 -1.71
C LEU A 214 6.31 12.18 -1.78
N GLN A 215 6.46 13.36 -2.41
CA GLN A 215 7.73 14.08 -2.50
C GLN A 215 7.90 15.10 -1.38
N SER A 216 6.81 15.81 -1.01
CA SER A 216 6.87 16.88 -0.02
C SER A 216 6.40 16.48 1.37
N GLY A 217 5.74 15.33 1.53
CA GLY A 217 5.11 14.90 2.76
C GLY A 217 3.91 15.76 3.18
N LYS A 218 3.42 16.66 2.32
CA LYS A 218 2.32 17.56 2.65
C LYS A 218 1.00 17.06 2.06
N ARG A 219 -0.11 17.38 2.73
CA ARG A 219 -1.45 17.20 2.17
C ARG A 219 -1.76 18.35 1.22
N ASP A 220 -1.70 18.08 -0.06
CA ASP A 220 -1.88 19.10 -1.12
C ASP A 220 -3.17 18.93 -1.93
N LEU A 221 -3.73 17.72 -1.99
CA LEU A 221 -4.93 17.38 -2.75
C LEU A 221 -5.92 16.56 -1.91
N ASP A 222 -7.14 17.03 -1.71
CA ASP A 222 -8.20 16.21 -1.08
C ASP A 222 -8.82 15.25 -2.12
N ILE A 223 -8.00 14.27 -2.56
CA ILE A 223 -8.38 13.33 -3.62
C ILE A 223 -9.74 12.65 -3.38
N PRO A 224 -10.06 12.12 -2.19
CA PRO A 224 -11.37 11.51 -1.95
C PRO A 224 -12.55 12.46 -2.19
N LYS A 225 -12.43 13.73 -1.76
CA LYS A 225 -13.48 14.74 -1.99
C LYS A 225 -13.53 15.20 -3.44
N LEU A 226 -12.38 15.37 -4.09
CA LEU A 226 -12.31 15.76 -5.50
C LEU A 226 -12.91 14.69 -6.40
N LEU A 227 -12.62 13.40 -6.16
CA LEU A 227 -13.27 12.29 -6.86
C LEU A 227 -14.80 12.33 -6.67
N GLN A 228 -15.25 12.48 -5.42
CA GLN A 228 -16.69 12.56 -5.12
C GLN A 228 -17.36 13.75 -5.80
N LYS A 229 -16.70 14.92 -5.77
CA LYS A 229 -17.24 16.16 -6.34
C LYS A 229 -17.38 16.10 -7.87
N HIS A 230 -16.36 15.58 -8.55
CA HIS A 230 -16.28 15.65 -10.01
C HIS A 230 -16.78 14.39 -10.71
N LEU A 231 -16.75 13.24 -10.05
CA LEU A 231 -17.08 11.94 -10.66
C LEU A 231 -18.22 11.20 -9.95
N GLY A 232 -18.77 11.76 -8.86
CA GLY A 232 -19.88 11.16 -8.13
C GLY A 232 -19.51 9.97 -7.23
N HIS A 233 -18.23 9.62 -7.13
CA HIS A 233 -17.73 8.53 -6.30
C HIS A 233 -16.32 8.82 -5.78
N SER A 234 -15.86 8.09 -4.76
CA SER A 234 -14.50 8.21 -4.21
C SER A 234 -13.60 7.00 -4.55
N ASN A 235 -13.90 6.28 -5.65
CA ASN A 235 -13.15 5.11 -6.07
C ASN A 235 -12.05 5.45 -7.09
N MET A 236 -10.92 4.75 -7.02
CA MET A 236 -9.86 4.75 -8.02
C MET A 236 -9.19 3.40 -8.01
N GLY A 237 -9.34 2.60 -9.09
CA GLY A 237 -8.83 1.24 -9.20
C GLY A 237 -9.71 0.21 -8.50
N ILE A 238 -9.25 -1.03 -8.54
CA ILE A 238 -9.97 -2.23 -8.09
C ILE A 238 -9.05 -3.15 -7.30
N TYR A 239 -9.65 -4.08 -6.55
CA TYR A 239 -8.98 -5.25 -5.99
C TYR A 239 -9.39 -6.49 -6.76
N ALA A 240 -8.44 -7.40 -7.01
CA ALA A 240 -8.69 -8.68 -7.64
C ALA A 240 -7.99 -9.81 -6.88
N GLU A 241 -8.56 -10.99 -6.91
CA GLU A 241 -8.02 -12.26 -6.39
C GLU A 241 -7.45 -13.09 -7.54
N VAL A 242 -6.33 -13.77 -7.30
CA VAL A 242 -5.69 -14.72 -8.22
C VAL A 242 -6.30 -16.11 -8.05
#